data_78c7b6e977ca0e0222aeb35d9450b335
#
_entry.id   78c7b6e977ca0e0222aeb35d9450b335
#
_cell.length_a   1.000
_cell.length_b   1.000
_cell.length_c   1.000
_cell.angle_alpha   90.00
_cell.angle_beta   90.00
_cell.angle_gamma   90.00
#
_symmetry.space_group_name_H-M   'P 1'
#
loop_
_entity.id
_entity.type
_entity.pdbx_description
1 polymer ?
#
loop_
_entity_poly.entity_id
_entity_poly.type
_entity_poly.pdbx_seq_one_letter_code
_entity_poly.pdbx_strand_id
1 'polypeptide(L)'
;MKAMRKALLGSMTCLLVSACSDSSNSLEPEPQEPVATSTWDIIQTVILDKNCVECHVAGASFATQSDLVLTSSVAYSQLVNRAPKNPVALADGLTLVGTEGLASIDKSFLWEKINAPNQAHYFDDHPGYGALMPLGKPPLTNGELEFVLQWILAGAPAAGNVVDPDVLDNTERYEPPAFEPLPVPTSGVQLHLGPWDVAPNFEREFFYYEPLNNDQALFVNRVDMAMRPGSHHLILYDLSDDIPEILVPDPQVFRDIRDTNGNYIPSTLMITSHLNFVTGTQWPLMTYHYPPGVALRIPAGTGFDINAHYVNRSSQIIQGEIYANLHTVDSSQVEHVAERLFMNNLDINLPPQTSTTLTKTFVVDERVQIFQLFSHAHEHMTDFRVFIDGGPRDGELVYIAYDWEHPPILELNPMLTLEKGQGLRLQATYNNDTNSTINFGFLSSDEMMILFGAYYLD
;
A
#
# COMPACT_ATOMS: atom_id res chain seq x y z
N MET A 1 65.79 12.09 1.50
CA MET A 1 66.70 12.64 0.50
C MET A 1 65.99 13.74 -0.27
N LYS A 2 66.43 14.96 0.06
CA LYS A 2 66.93 16.07 -0.79
C LYS A 2 65.97 16.47 -1.91
N ALA A 3 65.28 17.58 -1.82
CA ALA A 3 65.75 18.99 -2.05
C ALA A 3 65.71 19.31 -3.56
N MET A 4 65.22 20.40 -4.09
CA MET A 4 65.44 21.84 -3.83
C MET A 4 64.66 22.67 -4.86
N ARG A 5 63.97 23.69 -4.39
CA ARG A 5 64.04 25.13 -4.78
C ARG A 5 64.52 25.48 -6.15
N LYS A 6 63.77 26.33 -6.87
CA LYS A 6 64.27 27.66 -7.30
C LYS A 6 63.11 28.58 -7.75
N ALA A 7 63.15 29.76 -7.21
CA ALA A 7 62.45 30.97 -7.65
C ALA A 7 63.27 31.71 -8.69
N LEU A 8 62.63 32.45 -9.58
CA LEU A 8 63.29 33.63 -10.27
C LEU A 8 62.22 34.72 -10.50
N LEU A 9 62.59 35.88 -10.03
CA LEU A 9 62.12 37.23 -10.29
C LEU A 9 62.47 37.72 -11.69
N GLY A 10 61.70 38.68 -12.18
CA GLY A 10 62.10 39.63 -13.24
C GLY A 10 60.84 40.05 -14.04
N SER A 11 60.52 41.18 -14.21
CA SER A 11 60.89 42.54 -14.17
C SER A 11 59.91 43.38 -14.98
N MET A 12 59.57 44.46 -14.46
CA MET A 12 58.64 45.52 -14.89
C MET A 12 59.12 46.17 -16.18
N THR A 13 58.14 46.37 -17.14
CA THR A 13 58.32 47.43 -18.15
C THR A 13 56.96 48.07 -18.43
N CYS A 14 56.86 49.31 -18.08
CA CYS A 14 55.81 50.25 -18.36
C CYS A 14 55.88 50.74 -19.81
N LEU A 15 54.77 50.68 -20.54
CA LEU A 15 54.61 51.48 -21.77
C LEU A 15 53.22 52.12 -21.76
N LEU A 16 53.22 53.43 -21.61
CA LEU A 16 52.14 54.34 -21.82
C LEU A 16 51.87 54.50 -23.34
N VAL A 17 50.65 54.24 -23.77
CA VAL A 17 50.14 54.82 -25.03
C VAL A 17 48.71 55.33 -24.77
N SER A 18 48.54 56.55 -25.25
CA SER A 18 47.43 57.49 -25.12
C SER A 18 46.08 56.98 -25.73
N ALA A 19 45.12 57.49 -25.13
CA ALA A 19 43.70 57.66 -25.44
C ALA A 19 43.28 57.69 -26.91
N CYS A 20 42.20 56.97 -27.21
CA CYS A 20 41.09 57.48 -28.03
C CYS A 20 39.77 57.03 -27.38
N SER A 21 38.96 57.99 -27.03
CA SER A 21 37.60 57.86 -26.51
C SER A 21 36.69 57.41 -27.64
N ASP A 22 36.09 56.20 -27.48
CA ASP A 22 34.84 55.89 -28.14
C ASP A 22 33.84 55.51 -27.05
N SER A 23 32.85 56.41 -26.90
CA SER A 23 31.69 56.20 -26.05
C SER A 23 30.74 55.19 -26.69
N SER A 24 30.98 53.91 -26.47
CA SER A 24 29.98 52.88 -26.66
C SER A 24 29.23 52.72 -25.32
N ASN A 25 28.01 53.18 -25.32
CA ASN A 25 27.02 53.00 -24.26
C ASN A 25 26.69 51.51 -24.15
N SER A 26 27.50 50.76 -23.42
CA SER A 26 27.10 49.43 -22.97
C SER A 26 26.13 49.61 -21.84
N LEU A 27 24.81 49.44 -22.14
CA LEU A 27 23.82 49.18 -21.15
C LEU A 27 24.28 47.92 -20.41
N GLU A 28 24.76 48.05 -19.17
CA GLU A 28 24.83 46.94 -18.25
C GLU A 28 23.42 46.36 -18.17
N PRO A 29 23.23 45.02 -18.26
CA PRO A 29 21.94 44.44 -18.02
C PRO A 29 21.55 44.82 -16.60
N GLU A 30 20.37 45.44 -16.43
CA GLU A 30 19.77 45.67 -15.13
C GLU A 30 19.79 44.33 -14.38
N PRO A 31 20.15 44.32 -13.09
CA PRO A 31 20.01 43.13 -12.27
C PRO A 31 18.56 42.66 -12.42
N GLN A 32 18.33 41.51 -13.02
CA GLN A 32 17.03 40.88 -12.98
C GLN A 32 16.67 40.71 -11.52
N GLU A 33 15.63 41.37 -11.05
CA GLU A 33 15.05 41.09 -9.75
C GLU A 33 14.78 39.56 -9.71
N PRO A 34 15.08 38.87 -8.60
CA PRO A 34 14.79 37.46 -8.48
C PRO A 34 13.29 37.29 -8.78
N VAL A 35 12.99 36.47 -9.80
CA VAL A 35 11.60 36.13 -10.13
C VAL A 35 10.98 35.59 -8.86
N ALA A 36 10.02 36.31 -8.29
CA ALA A 36 9.37 35.90 -7.06
C ALA A 36 8.74 34.51 -7.31
N THR A 37 9.26 33.50 -6.62
CA THR A 37 8.79 32.12 -6.73
C THR A 37 7.33 32.08 -6.26
N SER A 38 6.40 31.64 -7.10
CA SER A 38 4.99 31.56 -6.74
C SER A 38 4.74 30.49 -5.67
N THR A 39 3.64 30.59 -4.95
CA THR A 39 3.21 29.54 -4.01
C THR A 39 3.15 28.16 -4.69
N TRP A 40 2.66 28.10 -5.95
CA TRP A 40 2.64 26.86 -6.71
C TRP A 40 4.05 26.33 -7.03
N ASP A 41 4.99 27.18 -7.41
CA ASP A 41 6.38 26.76 -7.67
C ASP A 41 7.01 26.16 -6.41
N ILE A 42 6.70 26.69 -5.25
CA ILE A 42 7.16 26.13 -3.96
C ILE A 42 6.51 24.75 -3.72
N ILE A 43 5.19 24.64 -3.90
CA ILE A 43 4.50 23.33 -3.79
C ILE A 43 5.15 22.30 -4.72
N GLN A 44 5.40 22.67 -5.98
CA GLN A 44 6.04 21.77 -6.93
C GLN A 44 7.43 21.35 -6.47
N THR A 45 8.32 22.30 -6.17
CA THR A 45 9.74 22.01 -5.95
C THR A 45 10.07 21.51 -4.55
N VAL A 46 9.30 21.93 -3.53
CA VAL A 46 9.55 21.59 -2.13
C VAL A 46 8.73 20.37 -1.70
N ILE A 47 7.51 20.23 -2.18
CA ILE A 47 6.58 19.17 -1.73
C ILE A 47 6.48 18.05 -2.77
N LEU A 48 6.00 18.34 -3.99
CA LEU A 48 5.71 17.29 -4.98
C LEU A 48 6.97 16.61 -5.49
N ASP A 49 7.99 17.36 -5.89
CA ASP A 49 9.23 16.80 -6.45
C ASP A 49 9.99 15.93 -5.44
N LYS A 50 9.89 16.25 -4.13
CA LYS A 50 10.57 15.49 -3.08
C LYS A 50 9.78 14.26 -2.61
N ASN A 51 8.46 14.38 -2.54
CA ASN A 51 7.64 13.40 -1.84
C ASN A 51 6.75 12.56 -2.77
N CYS A 52 6.43 13.03 -3.98
CA CYS A 52 5.35 12.45 -4.79
C CYS A 52 5.81 12.00 -6.19
N VAL A 53 6.67 12.79 -6.87
CA VAL A 53 7.03 12.59 -8.28
C VAL A 53 7.71 11.24 -8.53
N GLU A 54 8.43 10.68 -7.57
CA GLU A 54 9.09 9.37 -7.69
C GLU A 54 8.10 8.28 -8.15
N CYS A 55 6.89 8.28 -7.58
CA CYS A 55 5.83 7.32 -7.92
C CYS A 55 4.83 7.88 -8.95
N HIS A 56 4.62 9.21 -8.97
CA HIS A 56 3.67 9.87 -9.86
C HIS A 56 4.36 10.50 -11.08
N VAL A 57 5.18 9.72 -11.77
CA VAL A 57 5.82 10.06 -13.05
C VAL A 57 5.17 9.26 -14.18
N ALA A 58 5.13 9.84 -15.39
CA ALA A 58 4.52 9.15 -16.54
C ALA A 58 5.18 7.79 -16.79
N GLY A 59 4.38 6.74 -16.92
CA GLY A 59 4.83 5.35 -17.10
C GLY A 59 4.95 4.54 -15.81
N ALA A 60 4.92 5.16 -14.63
CA ALA A 60 4.92 4.42 -13.37
C ALA A 60 3.54 3.80 -13.06
N SER A 61 3.55 2.63 -12.40
CA SER A 61 2.32 1.93 -12.01
C SER A 61 1.40 2.80 -11.16
N PHE A 62 1.95 3.50 -10.17
CA PHE A 62 1.16 4.39 -9.32
C PHE A 62 0.53 5.56 -10.09
N ALA A 63 1.25 6.14 -11.06
CA ALA A 63 0.70 7.17 -11.91
C ALA A 63 -0.44 6.61 -12.80
N THR A 64 -0.31 5.39 -13.30
CA THR A 64 -1.34 4.69 -14.08
C THR A 64 -2.54 4.33 -13.20
N GLN A 65 -2.31 3.83 -11.99
CA GLN A 65 -3.34 3.48 -11.01
C GLN A 65 -4.20 4.68 -10.64
N SER A 66 -3.58 5.80 -10.29
CA SER A 66 -4.28 7.03 -9.88
C SER A 66 -4.72 7.92 -11.04
N ASP A 67 -4.23 7.66 -12.26
CA ASP A 67 -4.31 8.55 -13.42
C ASP A 67 -3.77 9.97 -13.09
N LEU A 68 -2.64 10.03 -12.36
CA LEU A 68 -2.10 11.28 -11.82
C LEU A 68 -0.58 11.36 -12.05
N VAL A 69 -0.15 12.31 -12.87
CA VAL A 69 1.26 12.64 -13.11
C VAL A 69 1.58 13.97 -12.44
N LEU A 70 2.60 14.01 -11.57
CA LEU A 70 2.94 15.17 -10.74
C LEU A 70 4.26 15.85 -11.12
N THR A 71 4.80 15.55 -12.31
CA THR A 71 5.96 16.28 -12.84
C THR A 71 5.61 17.73 -13.15
N SER A 72 6.56 18.64 -12.99
CA SER A 72 6.35 20.09 -13.03
C SER A 72 5.67 20.61 -14.30
N SER A 73 5.82 19.92 -15.42
CA SER A 73 5.20 20.33 -16.70
C SER A 73 3.67 20.14 -16.76
N VAL A 74 3.11 19.26 -15.90
CA VAL A 74 1.68 18.87 -15.98
C VAL A 74 0.97 18.88 -14.63
N ALA A 75 1.68 18.86 -13.51
CA ALA A 75 1.12 18.62 -12.17
C ALA A 75 -0.06 19.56 -11.83
N TYR A 76 0.06 20.86 -12.11
CA TYR A 76 -1.03 21.80 -11.84
C TYR A 76 -2.33 21.41 -12.56
N SER A 77 -2.25 21.16 -13.85
CA SER A 77 -3.39 20.76 -14.67
C SER A 77 -3.92 19.38 -14.33
N GLN A 78 -3.08 18.52 -13.77
CA GLN A 78 -3.45 17.19 -13.32
C GLN A 78 -4.16 17.21 -11.97
N LEU A 79 -3.92 18.22 -11.11
CA LEU A 79 -4.49 18.31 -9.77
C LEU A 79 -5.74 19.20 -9.71
N VAL A 80 -5.67 20.41 -10.28
CA VAL A 80 -6.67 21.43 -9.99
C VAL A 80 -7.95 21.21 -10.82
N ASN A 81 -9.10 21.19 -10.12
CA ASN A 81 -10.44 20.99 -10.68
C ASN A 81 -10.61 19.72 -11.53
N ARG A 82 -9.83 18.68 -11.24
CA ARG A 82 -9.91 17.40 -11.92
C ARG A 82 -10.56 16.35 -11.01
N ALA A 83 -11.41 15.51 -11.58
CA ALA A 83 -12.02 14.38 -10.87
C ALA A 83 -10.97 13.30 -10.54
N PRO A 84 -11.02 12.67 -9.35
CA PRO A 84 -10.18 11.53 -9.03
C PRO A 84 -10.59 10.30 -9.85
N LYS A 85 -9.63 9.42 -10.15
CA LYS A 85 -9.92 8.11 -10.75
C LYS A 85 -10.56 7.15 -9.74
N ASN A 86 -10.26 7.30 -8.44
CA ASN A 86 -10.84 6.49 -7.38
C ASN A 86 -12.38 6.61 -7.41
N PRO A 87 -13.12 5.49 -7.58
CA PRO A 87 -14.57 5.56 -7.79
C PRO A 87 -15.34 5.93 -6.51
N VAL A 88 -14.80 5.64 -5.33
CA VAL A 88 -15.43 6.02 -4.06
C VAL A 88 -15.33 7.51 -3.87
N ALA A 89 -14.13 8.07 -3.97
CA ALA A 89 -13.91 9.52 -3.88
C ALA A 89 -14.70 10.29 -4.95
N LEU A 90 -14.82 9.72 -6.16
CA LEU A 90 -15.64 10.30 -7.23
C LEU A 90 -17.14 10.26 -6.88
N ALA A 91 -17.63 9.16 -6.30
CA ALA A 91 -19.03 9.02 -5.88
C ALA A 91 -19.38 9.97 -4.73
N ASP A 92 -18.41 10.27 -3.85
CA ASP A 92 -18.54 11.25 -2.77
C ASP A 92 -18.44 12.71 -3.27
N GLY A 93 -18.22 12.88 -4.57
CA GLY A 93 -18.21 14.21 -5.22
C GLY A 93 -16.92 14.99 -5.02
N LEU A 94 -15.80 14.30 -4.72
CA LEU A 94 -14.51 14.96 -4.57
C LEU A 94 -13.89 15.35 -5.92
N THR A 95 -13.05 16.37 -5.89
CA THR A 95 -12.07 16.70 -6.93
C THR A 95 -10.67 16.42 -6.40
N LEU A 96 -9.65 16.30 -7.25
CA LEU A 96 -8.28 16.14 -6.77
C LEU A 96 -7.85 17.36 -5.95
N VAL A 97 -8.09 18.58 -6.44
CA VAL A 97 -7.96 19.84 -5.69
C VAL A 97 -9.07 20.79 -6.12
N GLY A 98 -9.88 21.26 -5.19
CA GLY A 98 -10.92 22.26 -5.43
C GLY A 98 -10.38 23.68 -5.37
N THR A 99 -11.15 24.64 -5.92
CA THR A 99 -10.76 26.07 -6.02
C THR A 99 -11.74 27.03 -5.33
N GLU A 100 -12.68 26.51 -4.56
CA GLU A 100 -13.72 27.31 -3.88
C GLU A 100 -13.32 27.73 -2.45
N GLY A 101 -12.01 27.78 -2.15
CA GLY A 101 -11.48 28.16 -0.84
C GLY A 101 -11.89 27.19 0.26
N LEU A 102 -12.42 27.69 1.37
CA LEU A 102 -12.80 26.86 2.52
C LEU A 102 -13.73 25.69 2.13
N ALA A 103 -14.65 25.91 1.20
CA ALA A 103 -15.57 24.85 0.74
C ALA A 103 -14.88 23.73 -0.05
N SER A 104 -13.62 23.91 -0.43
CA SER A 104 -12.84 22.93 -1.16
C SER A 104 -12.01 22.01 -0.26
N ILE A 105 -11.82 22.32 1.02
CA ILE A 105 -10.94 21.50 1.89
C ILE A 105 -11.47 20.07 1.97
N ASP A 106 -12.71 19.89 2.44
CA ASP A 106 -13.35 18.58 2.61
C ASP A 106 -13.72 17.92 1.27
N LYS A 107 -13.49 18.61 0.14
CA LYS A 107 -13.74 18.09 -1.22
C LYS A 107 -12.48 17.90 -2.03
N SER A 108 -11.31 18.18 -1.46
CA SER A 108 -10.03 17.98 -2.13
C SER A 108 -9.44 16.64 -1.77
N PHE A 109 -9.49 15.69 -2.69
CA PHE A 109 -8.98 14.33 -2.49
C PHE A 109 -7.48 14.32 -2.17
N LEU A 110 -6.70 15.27 -2.72
CA LEU A 110 -5.30 15.46 -2.33
C LEU A 110 -5.19 15.73 -0.82
N TRP A 111 -6.05 16.59 -0.26
CA TRP A 111 -6.03 16.90 1.17
C TRP A 111 -6.31 15.66 2.02
N GLU A 112 -7.33 14.90 1.66
CA GLU A 112 -7.65 13.62 2.32
C GLU A 112 -6.45 12.66 2.28
N LYS A 113 -5.76 12.57 1.13
CA LYS A 113 -4.64 11.65 0.95
C LYS A 113 -3.38 12.03 1.73
N ILE A 114 -3.12 13.29 2.02
CA ILE A 114 -1.89 13.76 2.70
C ILE A 114 -2.08 14.10 4.17
N ASN A 115 -3.32 14.24 4.65
CA ASN A 115 -3.63 14.71 6.01
C ASN A 115 -3.49 13.58 7.04
N ALA A 116 -2.28 13.10 7.27
CA ALA A 116 -1.98 12.06 8.24
C ALA A 116 -2.50 12.34 9.66
N PRO A 117 -2.53 13.60 10.18
CA PRO A 117 -3.17 13.89 11.47
C PRO A 117 -4.64 13.49 11.58
N ASN A 118 -5.34 13.36 10.47
CA ASN A 118 -6.73 12.92 10.42
C ASN A 118 -6.88 11.43 10.03
N GLN A 119 -5.87 10.62 10.30
CA GLN A 119 -5.81 9.24 9.86
C GLN A 119 -6.97 8.37 10.35
N ALA A 120 -7.42 8.55 11.60
CA ALA A 120 -8.55 7.79 12.15
C ALA A 120 -9.83 8.04 11.34
N HIS A 121 -10.17 9.31 11.06
CA HIS A 121 -11.29 9.68 10.21
C HIS A 121 -11.16 9.06 8.81
N TYR A 122 -9.97 9.16 8.20
CA TYR A 122 -9.73 8.63 6.88
C TYR A 122 -10.01 7.12 6.77
N PHE A 123 -9.50 6.32 7.68
CA PHE A 123 -9.68 4.86 7.64
C PHE A 123 -11.06 4.40 8.12
N ASP A 124 -11.66 5.10 9.08
CA ASP A 124 -12.97 4.72 9.61
C ASP A 124 -14.10 5.10 8.63
N ASP A 125 -14.02 6.29 8.02
CA ASP A 125 -15.09 6.82 7.19
C ASP A 125 -14.90 6.52 5.69
N HIS A 126 -13.64 6.36 5.24
CA HIS A 126 -13.30 6.25 3.83
C HIS A 126 -12.35 5.08 3.49
N PRO A 127 -12.67 3.83 3.87
CA PRO A 127 -11.80 2.68 3.63
C PRO A 127 -11.52 2.45 2.13
N GLY A 128 -12.42 2.94 1.25
CA GLY A 128 -12.27 2.83 -0.19
C GLY A 128 -11.37 3.89 -0.85
N TYR A 129 -10.78 4.82 -0.08
CA TYR A 129 -9.89 5.85 -0.65
C TYR A 129 -8.47 5.35 -0.89
N GLY A 130 -8.10 4.17 -0.37
CA GLY A 130 -6.76 3.59 -0.46
C GLY A 130 -5.77 4.23 0.52
N ALA A 131 -4.50 3.90 0.44
CA ALA A 131 -3.48 4.33 1.40
C ALA A 131 -3.26 5.85 1.45
N LEU A 132 -2.85 6.35 2.62
CA LEU A 132 -2.39 7.73 2.79
C LEU A 132 -1.10 7.98 2.01
N MET A 133 -0.88 9.23 1.63
CA MET A 133 0.31 9.67 0.89
C MET A 133 1.18 10.61 1.74
N PRO A 134 2.49 10.60 1.55
CA PRO A 134 3.28 9.80 0.60
C PRO A 134 3.40 8.33 1.02
N LEU A 135 3.14 7.42 0.09
CA LEU A 135 3.21 5.99 0.35
C LEU A 135 4.64 5.54 0.70
N GLY A 136 4.80 4.81 1.81
CA GLY A 136 6.09 4.28 2.26
C GLY A 136 7.13 5.33 2.66
N LYS A 137 6.75 6.61 2.76
CA LYS A 137 7.59 7.73 3.24
C LYS A 137 7.01 8.31 4.53
N PRO A 138 7.80 9.04 5.32
CA PRO A 138 7.25 9.79 6.45
C PRO A 138 6.13 10.75 5.99
N PRO A 139 5.11 10.99 6.81
CA PRO A 139 4.11 12.03 6.53
C PRO A 139 4.76 13.36 6.17
N LEU A 140 4.07 14.20 5.42
CA LEU A 140 4.51 15.58 5.18
C LEU A 140 4.72 16.30 6.51
N THR A 141 5.64 17.28 6.52
CA THR A 141 5.81 18.12 7.72
C THR A 141 4.55 18.94 7.98
N ASN A 142 4.35 19.35 9.23
CA ASN A 142 3.23 20.22 9.58
C ASN A 142 3.26 21.52 8.77
N GLY A 143 4.46 22.03 8.45
CA GLY A 143 4.64 23.18 7.56
C GLY A 143 4.23 22.89 6.11
N GLU A 144 4.61 21.73 5.56
CA GLU A 144 4.20 21.34 4.22
C GLU A 144 2.68 21.15 4.12
N LEU A 145 2.05 20.54 5.14
CA LEU A 145 0.60 20.38 5.21
C LEU A 145 -0.10 21.75 5.29
N GLU A 146 0.34 22.61 6.20
CA GLU A 146 -0.22 23.96 6.36
C GLU A 146 -0.06 24.79 5.09
N PHE A 147 1.07 24.66 4.40
CA PHE A 147 1.33 25.37 3.14
C PHE A 147 0.35 24.95 2.05
N VAL A 148 0.10 23.65 1.90
CA VAL A 148 -0.90 23.12 0.95
C VAL A 148 -2.31 23.55 1.36
N LEU A 149 -2.65 23.48 2.65
CA LEU A 149 -3.95 23.89 3.17
C LEU A 149 -4.26 25.35 2.84
N GLN A 150 -3.33 26.26 3.15
CA GLN A 150 -3.49 27.69 2.87
C GLN A 150 -3.58 27.97 1.36
N TRP A 151 -2.85 27.24 0.52
CA TRP A 151 -2.95 27.35 -0.93
C TRP A 151 -4.35 26.94 -1.43
N ILE A 152 -4.93 25.85 -0.92
CA ILE A 152 -6.30 25.43 -1.26
C ILE A 152 -7.30 26.47 -0.76
N LEU A 153 -7.13 26.97 0.47
CA LEU A 153 -7.97 28.06 1.04
C LEU A 153 -7.94 29.33 0.20
N ALA A 154 -6.81 29.64 -0.44
CA ALA A 154 -6.68 30.77 -1.35
C ALA A 154 -7.25 30.50 -2.76
N GLY A 155 -7.89 29.32 -2.99
CA GLY A 155 -8.45 28.95 -4.29
C GLY A 155 -7.46 28.29 -5.22
N ALA A 156 -6.39 27.73 -4.70
CA ALA A 156 -5.37 26.96 -5.42
C ALA A 156 -4.81 27.65 -6.69
N PRO A 157 -4.36 28.92 -6.62
CA PRO A 157 -3.92 29.65 -7.80
C PRO A 157 -2.61 29.08 -8.39
N ALA A 158 -2.49 29.15 -9.73
CA ALA A 158 -1.28 28.74 -10.47
C ALA A 158 -0.13 29.75 -10.33
N ALA A 159 -0.40 30.99 -9.94
CA ALA A 159 0.59 32.05 -9.89
C ALA A 159 0.33 33.01 -8.72
N GLY A 160 1.36 33.74 -8.32
CA GLY A 160 1.31 34.64 -7.19
C GLY A 160 1.68 34.00 -5.86
N ASN A 161 1.98 34.84 -4.87
CA ASN A 161 2.35 34.41 -3.52
C ASN A 161 1.15 34.62 -2.61
N VAL A 162 0.45 33.53 -2.29
CA VAL A 162 -0.75 33.52 -1.43
C VAL A 162 -0.49 32.87 -0.07
N VAL A 163 0.67 32.24 0.12
CA VAL A 163 1.10 31.62 1.39
C VAL A 163 2.50 32.13 1.73
N ASP A 164 2.71 32.42 3.00
CA ASP A 164 4.02 32.81 3.51
C ASP A 164 4.96 31.59 3.54
N PRO A 165 6.13 31.63 2.85
CA PRO A 165 7.09 30.53 2.87
C PRO A 165 7.61 30.18 4.26
N ASP A 166 7.61 31.09 5.22
CA ASP A 166 8.07 30.85 6.60
C ASP A 166 7.24 29.75 7.30
N VAL A 167 6.05 29.42 6.80
CA VAL A 167 5.24 28.28 7.28
C VAL A 167 6.00 26.98 7.15
N LEU A 168 6.87 26.82 6.14
CA LEU A 168 7.68 25.62 5.90
C LEU A 168 8.80 25.41 6.93
N ASP A 169 9.09 26.37 7.79
CA ASP A 169 10.06 26.26 8.88
C ASP A 169 9.59 25.27 9.96
N ASN A 170 8.29 24.96 10.02
CA ASN A 170 7.76 23.92 10.90
C ASN A 170 8.06 22.54 10.28
N THR A 171 9.18 21.95 10.68
CA THR A 171 9.64 20.63 10.23
C THR A 171 9.14 19.46 11.08
N GLU A 172 8.35 19.72 12.12
CA GLU A 172 7.69 18.66 12.87
C GLU A 172 6.74 17.88 11.97
N ARG A 173 6.53 16.61 12.30
CA ARG A 173 5.66 15.71 11.54
C ARG A 173 4.66 15.05 12.47
N TYR A 174 3.55 14.63 11.90
CA TYR A 174 2.64 13.73 12.61
C TYR A 174 3.39 12.43 12.94
N GLU A 175 3.32 12.06 14.20
CA GLU A 175 3.77 10.74 14.66
C GLU A 175 2.51 9.90 14.89
N PRO A 176 2.34 8.79 14.14
CA PRO A 176 1.25 7.86 14.40
C PRO A 176 1.27 7.41 15.86
N PRO A 177 0.10 7.10 16.45
CA PRO A 177 0.05 6.49 17.77
C PRO A 177 1.01 5.31 17.85
N ALA A 178 1.69 5.18 18.99
CA ALA A 178 2.58 4.05 19.20
C ALA A 178 1.78 2.75 18.99
N PHE A 179 2.39 1.78 18.31
CA PHE A 179 1.81 0.46 18.18
C PHE A 179 1.51 -0.10 19.58
N GLU A 180 0.27 -0.50 19.81
CA GLU A 180 -0.15 -1.11 21.07
C GLU A 180 -0.50 -2.58 20.86
N PRO A 181 -0.04 -3.47 21.77
CA PRO A 181 -0.46 -4.86 21.78
C PRO A 181 -1.98 -5.00 21.89
N LEU A 182 -2.57 -5.92 21.14
CA LEU A 182 -3.98 -6.25 21.34
C LEU A 182 -4.19 -6.84 22.75
N PRO A 183 -5.27 -6.45 23.44
CA PRO A 183 -5.64 -7.09 24.70
C PRO A 183 -5.96 -8.57 24.45
N VAL A 184 -5.58 -9.43 25.39
CA VAL A 184 -5.91 -10.87 25.33
C VAL A 184 -7.43 -11.05 25.26
N PRO A 185 -7.97 -11.86 24.35
CA PRO A 185 -9.42 -12.06 24.22
C PRO A 185 -9.97 -12.75 25.48
N THR A 186 -11.18 -12.37 25.90
CA THR A 186 -11.86 -12.99 27.05
C THR A 186 -12.26 -14.45 26.79
N SER A 187 -12.51 -14.79 25.52
CA SER A 187 -12.72 -16.14 25.01
C SER A 187 -12.02 -16.27 23.69
N GLY A 188 -11.13 -17.26 23.54
CA GLY A 188 -10.40 -17.49 22.31
C GLY A 188 -8.88 -17.62 22.50
N VAL A 189 -8.15 -17.36 21.43
CA VAL A 189 -6.70 -17.52 21.36
C VAL A 189 -6.07 -16.22 20.89
N GLN A 190 -5.00 -15.82 21.52
CA GLN A 190 -4.09 -14.77 21.03
C GLN A 190 -2.84 -15.41 20.46
N LEU A 191 -2.53 -15.11 19.22
CA LEU A 191 -1.22 -15.36 18.62
C LEU A 191 -0.41 -14.06 18.70
N HIS A 192 0.82 -14.17 19.20
CA HIS A 192 1.74 -13.06 19.30
C HIS A 192 3.11 -13.51 18.83
N LEU A 193 3.70 -12.76 17.95
CA LEU A 193 5.04 -13.02 17.44
C LEU A 193 5.81 -11.70 17.37
N GLY A 194 7.01 -11.71 17.91
CA GLY A 194 7.90 -10.55 17.90
C GLY A 194 8.34 -10.06 19.28
N PRO A 195 9.09 -8.94 19.34
CA PRO A 195 9.61 -8.23 18.18
C PRO A 195 10.77 -8.97 17.48
N TRP A 196 10.94 -8.73 16.16
CA TRP A 196 12.08 -9.18 15.37
C TRP A 196 12.64 -8.04 14.51
N ASP A 197 13.91 -8.14 14.15
CA ASP A 197 14.58 -7.14 13.31
C ASP A 197 14.26 -7.32 11.83
N VAL A 198 14.01 -6.19 11.15
CA VAL A 198 13.98 -6.08 9.70
C VAL A 198 15.08 -5.10 9.28
N ALA A 199 16.07 -5.60 8.53
CA ALA A 199 17.24 -4.82 8.13
C ALA A 199 16.88 -3.61 7.26
N PRO A 200 17.73 -2.56 7.21
CA PRO A 200 17.53 -1.42 6.32
C PRO A 200 17.44 -1.84 4.85
N ASN A 201 16.54 -1.20 4.09
CA ASN A 201 16.32 -1.47 2.66
C ASN A 201 16.18 -2.98 2.38
N PHE A 202 15.44 -3.66 3.22
CA PHE A 202 15.26 -5.11 3.16
C PHE A 202 13.78 -5.48 3.29
N GLU A 203 13.39 -6.46 2.50
CA GLU A 203 12.06 -7.05 2.51
C GLU A 203 12.16 -8.44 3.14
N ARG A 204 11.54 -8.61 4.31
CA ARG A 204 11.58 -9.86 5.05
C ARG A 204 10.20 -10.49 5.08
N GLU A 205 10.11 -11.67 4.55
CA GLU A 205 8.94 -12.53 4.61
C GLU A 205 9.33 -13.89 5.15
N PHE A 206 8.55 -14.39 6.10
CA PHE A 206 8.82 -15.67 6.75
C PHE A 206 7.52 -16.38 7.14
N PHE A 207 7.66 -17.66 7.43
CA PHE A 207 6.66 -18.49 8.10
C PHE A 207 7.13 -18.86 9.51
N TYR A 208 6.15 -19.04 10.41
CA TYR A 208 6.38 -19.44 11.80
C TYR A 208 5.22 -20.31 12.27
N TYR A 209 5.49 -21.59 12.53
CA TYR A 209 4.45 -22.53 12.93
C TYR A 209 4.20 -22.45 14.43
N GLU A 210 2.96 -22.11 14.83
CA GLU A 210 2.51 -22.06 16.21
C GLU A 210 1.39 -23.07 16.46
N PRO A 211 1.63 -24.18 17.19
CA PRO A 211 0.60 -25.14 17.56
C PRO A 211 -0.35 -24.54 18.59
N LEU A 212 -1.67 -24.65 18.37
CA LEU A 212 -2.68 -24.12 19.31
C LEU A 212 -2.84 -24.99 20.55
N ASN A 213 -2.50 -26.29 20.46
CA ASN A 213 -2.68 -27.27 21.54
C ASN A 213 -4.12 -27.32 22.09
N ASN A 214 -5.11 -27.09 21.22
CA ASN A 214 -6.52 -27.11 21.56
C ASN A 214 -7.06 -28.55 21.56
N ASP A 215 -7.62 -29.01 22.68
CA ASP A 215 -8.19 -30.37 22.81
C ASP A 215 -9.54 -30.50 22.08
N GLN A 216 -10.20 -29.41 21.75
CA GLN A 216 -11.50 -29.36 21.09
C GLN A 216 -11.47 -28.33 19.94
N ALA A 217 -12.40 -28.52 18.98
CA ALA A 217 -12.57 -27.53 17.92
C ALA A 217 -12.99 -26.18 18.49
N LEU A 218 -12.42 -25.11 17.95
CA LEU A 218 -12.77 -23.72 18.26
C LEU A 218 -13.69 -23.17 17.17
N PHE A 219 -14.63 -22.32 17.56
CA PHE A 219 -15.53 -21.63 16.65
C PHE A 219 -15.29 -20.12 16.75
N VAL A 220 -14.61 -19.58 15.75
CA VAL A 220 -14.15 -18.18 15.72
C VAL A 220 -15.22 -17.33 15.03
N ASN A 221 -15.73 -16.33 15.73
CA ASN A 221 -16.73 -15.39 15.18
C ASN A 221 -16.22 -13.95 15.05
N ARG A 222 -15.00 -13.68 15.50
CA ARG A 222 -14.33 -12.38 15.34
C ARG A 222 -12.82 -12.59 15.30
N VAL A 223 -12.16 -11.82 14.43
CA VAL A 223 -10.70 -11.78 14.31
C VAL A 223 -10.25 -10.34 14.44
N ASP A 224 -9.32 -10.10 15.36
CA ASP A 224 -8.59 -8.82 15.43
C ASP A 224 -7.13 -9.08 15.07
N MET A 225 -6.56 -8.25 14.23
CA MET A 225 -5.14 -8.30 13.87
C MET A 225 -4.49 -6.93 14.05
N ALA A 226 -3.26 -6.92 14.55
CA ALA A 226 -2.45 -5.71 14.66
C ALA A 226 -1.01 -6.02 14.29
N MET A 227 -0.41 -5.13 13.49
CA MET A 227 0.96 -5.22 13.02
C MET A 227 1.70 -3.91 13.26
N ARG A 228 2.98 -3.99 13.61
CA ARG A 228 3.83 -2.79 13.66
C ARG A 228 3.97 -2.15 12.26
N PRO A 229 4.22 -0.83 12.21
CA PRO A 229 4.52 -0.14 10.96
C PRO A 229 5.64 -0.81 10.15
N GLY A 230 5.50 -0.81 8.83
CA GLY A 230 6.38 -1.52 7.90
C GLY A 230 5.88 -2.91 7.51
N SER A 231 4.75 -3.34 8.07
CA SER A 231 4.06 -4.56 7.65
C SER A 231 3.45 -4.40 6.26
N HIS A 232 3.51 -5.47 5.47
CA HIS A 232 2.80 -5.59 4.21
C HIS A 232 1.58 -6.51 4.36
N HIS A 233 1.74 -7.67 5.00
CA HIS A 233 0.63 -8.55 5.35
C HIS A 233 0.93 -9.44 6.56
N LEU A 234 -0.16 -9.92 7.16
CA LEU A 234 -0.21 -11.03 8.10
C LEU A 234 -1.25 -12.02 7.62
N ILE A 235 -0.83 -13.26 7.41
CA ILE A 235 -1.72 -14.35 7.00
C ILE A 235 -1.54 -15.53 7.95
N LEU A 236 -2.64 -16.13 8.35
CA LEU A 236 -2.68 -17.40 9.08
C LEU A 236 -3.05 -18.50 8.08
N TYR A 237 -2.19 -19.50 8.00
CA TYR A 237 -2.44 -20.73 7.25
C TYR A 237 -2.61 -21.91 8.20
N ASP A 238 -3.40 -22.90 7.83
CA ASP A 238 -3.31 -24.23 8.41
C ASP A 238 -2.55 -25.18 7.45
N LEU A 239 -2.04 -26.26 7.99
CA LEU A 239 -1.39 -27.30 7.20
C LEU A 239 -2.45 -28.23 6.60
N SER A 240 -2.31 -28.59 5.34
CA SER A 240 -3.22 -29.53 4.70
C SER A 240 -3.09 -30.95 5.33
N ASP A 241 -4.18 -31.70 5.36
CA ASP A 241 -4.22 -33.05 5.95
C ASP A 241 -3.28 -34.04 5.23
N ASP A 242 -2.88 -33.74 4.00
CA ASP A 242 -2.01 -34.59 3.16
C ASP A 242 -0.53 -34.13 3.18
N ILE A 243 -0.16 -33.19 4.05
CA ILE A 243 1.24 -32.77 4.17
C ILE A 243 2.12 -33.96 4.56
N PRO A 244 3.20 -34.23 3.81
CA PRO A 244 4.18 -35.27 4.21
C PRO A 244 4.80 -34.95 5.59
N GLU A 245 4.92 -35.95 6.47
CA GLU A 245 5.46 -35.74 7.83
C GLU A 245 6.83 -35.03 7.83
N ILE A 246 7.67 -35.29 6.84
CA ILE A 246 8.99 -34.67 6.68
C ILE A 246 8.90 -33.15 6.35
N LEU A 247 7.75 -32.67 5.88
CA LEU A 247 7.51 -31.26 5.55
C LEU A 247 6.75 -30.53 6.66
N VAL A 248 6.25 -31.23 7.69
CA VAL A 248 5.64 -30.58 8.84
C VAL A 248 6.69 -29.70 9.53
N PRO A 249 6.45 -28.38 9.64
CA PRO A 249 7.47 -27.49 10.18
C PRO A 249 7.70 -27.71 11.66
N ASP A 250 8.95 -27.54 12.07
CA ASP A 250 9.28 -27.49 13.49
C ASP A 250 8.55 -26.31 14.15
N PRO A 251 7.89 -26.52 15.31
CA PRO A 251 7.21 -25.43 16.01
C PRO A 251 8.17 -24.32 16.44
N GLN A 252 7.68 -23.09 16.37
CA GLN A 252 8.36 -21.91 16.91
C GLN A 252 9.73 -21.64 16.28
N VAL A 253 9.89 -21.97 15.00
CA VAL A 253 11.10 -21.71 14.21
C VAL A 253 10.77 -20.77 13.05
N PHE A 254 11.53 -19.66 12.96
CA PHE A 254 11.44 -18.76 11.80
C PHE A 254 11.97 -19.46 10.54
N ARG A 255 11.20 -19.43 9.49
CA ARG A 255 11.54 -19.97 8.18
C ARG A 255 11.40 -18.88 7.14
N ASP A 256 12.46 -18.09 6.98
CA ASP A 256 12.48 -17.04 5.97
C ASP A 256 12.28 -17.64 4.57
N ILE A 257 11.55 -16.94 3.69
CA ILE A 257 11.36 -17.32 2.29
C ILE A 257 12.66 -17.12 1.50
N ARG A 258 13.44 -16.11 1.86
CA ARG A 258 14.70 -15.73 1.22
C ARG A 258 15.84 -15.62 2.21
N ASP A 259 17.04 -15.91 1.74
CA ASP A 259 18.26 -15.66 2.48
C ASP A 259 18.64 -14.14 2.43
N THR A 260 19.69 -13.78 3.14
CA THR A 260 20.19 -12.38 3.19
C THR A 260 20.75 -11.88 1.85
N ASN A 261 20.91 -12.74 0.85
CA ASN A 261 21.32 -12.37 -0.51
C ASN A 261 20.11 -12.27 -1.46
N GLY A 262 18.89 -12.47 -0.95
CA GLY A 262 17.66 -12.44 -1.73
C GLY A 262 17.33 -13.76 -2.46
N ASN A 263 18.09 -14.85 -2.26
CA ASN A 263 17.79 -16.12 -2.89
C ASN A 263 16.69 -16.86 -2.14
N TYR A 264 15.75 -17.46 -2.87
CA TYR A 264 14.71 -18.30 -2.28
C TYR A 264 15.30 -19.51 -1.54
N ILE A 265 14.71 -19.82 -0.38
CA ILE A 265 15.06 -21.01 0.43
C ILE A 265 14.12 -22.15 0.04
N PRO A 266 14.60 -23.17 -0.70
CA PRO A 266 13.73 -24.22 -1.25
C PRO A 266 12.95 -25.01 -0.18
N SER A 267 13.53 -25.23 1.00
CA SER A 267 12.85 -25.94 2.09
C SER A 267 11.63 -25.18 2.62
N THR A 268 11.67 -23.86 2.64
CA THR A 268 10.52 -23.04 3.03
C THR A 268 9.46 -23.08 1.93
N LEU A 269 9.84 -22.90 0.66
CA LEU A 269 8.90 -22.90 -0.45
C LEU A 269 8.20 -24.24 -0.66
N MET A 270 8.84 -25.36 -0.37
CA MET A 270 8.22 -26.70 -0.51
C MET A 270 6.97 -26.85 0.37
N ILE A 271 6.92 -26.17 1.50
CA ILE A 271 5.79 -26.25 2.45
C ILE A 271 4.60 -25.46 1.93
N THR A 272 4.82 -24.37 1.17
CA THR A 272 3.74 -23.46 0.75
C THR A 272 2.64 -24.13 -0.08
N SER A 273 2.97 -25.22 -0.81
CA SER A 273 1.99 -26.00 -1.56
C SER A 273 1.04 -26.84 -0.66
N HIS A 274 1.32 -26.94 0.63
CA HIS A 274 0.53 -27.63 1.63
C HIS A 274 -0.12 -26.69 2.65
N LEU A 275 -0.19 -25.39 2.33
CA LEU A 275 -0.81 -24.39 3.17
C LEU A 275 -2.22 -24.08 2.67
N ASN A 276 -3.18 -24.08 3.59
CA ASN A 276 -4.53 -23.58 3.33
C ASN A 276 -4.72 -22.22 4.01
N PHE A 277 -5.14 -21.23 3.27
CA PHE A 277 -5.49 -19.92 3.81
C PHE A 277 -6.59 -20.04 4.89
N VAL A 278 -6.40 -19.40 6.02
CA VAL A 278 -7.39 -19.34 7.09
C VAL A 278 -7.99 -17.94 7.22
N THR A 279 -7.18 -16.95 7.47
CA THR A 279 -7.55 -15.54 7.56
C THR A 279 -6.30 -14.68 7.43
N GLY A 280 -6.47 -13.40 7.13
CA GLY A 280 -5.31 -12.51 7.00
C GLY A 280 -5.72 -11.09 6.66
N THR A 281 -4.75 -10.18 6.68
CA THR A 281 -4.94 -8.78 6.36
C THR A 281 -3.66 -8.18 5.78
N GLN A 282 -3.82 -7.15 4.94
CA GLN A 282 -2.75 -6.22 4.53
C GLN A 282 -2.84 -4.89 5.30
N TRP A 283 -3.86 -4.71 6.13
CA TRP A 283 -4.02 -3.53 6.95
C TRP A 283 -3.25 -3.67 8.27
N PRO A 284 -2.58 -2.63 8.75
CA PRO A 284 -1.85 -2.66 10.02
C PRO A 284 -2.72 -2.96 11.24
N LEU A 285 -4.00 -2.60 11.15
CA LEU A 285 -5.02 -2.89 12.16
C LEU A 285 -6.29 -3.37 11.45
N MET A 286 -6.85 -4.48 11.90
CA MET A 286 -8.09 -5.04 11.37
C MET A 286 -8.92 -5.62 12.52
N THR A 287 -10.20 -5.31 12.52
CA THR A 287 -11.23 -6.03 13.28
C THR A 287 -12.26 -6.55 12.31
N TYR A 288 -12.52 -7.85 12.34
CA TYR A 288 -13.50 -8.49 11.46
C TYR A 288 -14.47 -9.34 12.27
N HIS A 289 -15.77 -9.12 12.05
CA HIS A 289 -16.84 -9.89 12.65
C HIS A 289 -17.51 -10.80 11.61
N TYR A 290 -17.62 -12.09 11.93
CA TYR A 290 -18.44 -12.98 11.12
C TYR A 290 -19.92 -12.61 11.29
N PRO A 291 -20.76 -12.85 10.28
CA PRO A 291 -22.18 -12.60 10.39
C PRO A 291 -22.82 -13.37 11.57
N PRO A 292 -23.92 -12.88 12.15
CA PRO A 292 -24.61 -13.59 13.22
C PRO A 292 -24.89 -15.05 12.86
N GLY A 293 -24.60 -15.97 13.77
CA GLY A 293 -24.75 -17.41 13.55
C GLY A 293 -23.66 -18.06 12.70
N VAL A 294 -22.71 -17.31 12.16
CA VAL A 294 -21.59 -17.83 11.35
C VAL A 294 -20.31 -17.84 12.18
N ALA A 295 -19.55 -18.93 12.10
CA ALA A 295 -18.23 -19.00 12.70
C ALA A 295 -17.28 -19.87 11.88
N LEU A 296 -15.99 -19.48 11.85
CA LEU A 296 -14.93 -20.28 11.30
C LEU A 296 -14.59 -21.41 12.29
N ARG A 297 -14.59 -22.64 11.83
CA ARG A 297 -14.22 -23.81 12.64
C ARG A 297 -12.72 -24.09 12.53
N ILE A 298 -12.02 -24.06 13.67
CA ILE A 298 -10.64 -24.52 13.80
C ILE A 298 -10.63 -25.91 14.44
N PRO A 299 -10.14 -26.97 13.78
CA PRO A 299 -10.13 -28.33 14.32
C PRO A 299 -9.31 -28.45 15.61
N ALA A 300 -9.58 -29.50 16.38
CA ALA A 300 -8.75 -29.85 17.53
C ALA A 300 -7.34 -30.26 17.08
N GLY A 301 -6.33 -29.90 17.88
CA GLY A 301 -4.93 -30.25 17.59
C GLY A 301 -4.32 -29.49 16.40
N THR A 302 -4.95 -28.44 15.94
CA THR A 302 -4.47 -27.60 14.85
C THR A 302 -3.38 -26.61 15.35
N GLY A 303 -2.51 -26.21 14.43
CA GLY A 303 -1.60 -25.09 14.57
C GLY A 303 -1.72 -24.16 13.37
N PHE A 304 -1.20 -22.96 13.50
CA PHE A 304 -1.13 -22.02 12.38
C PHE A 304 0.30 -21.82 11.92
N ASP A 305 0.49 -21.84 10.62
CA ASP A 305 1.71 -21.36 9.97
C ASP A 305 1.51 -19.87 9.68
N ILE A 306 2.09 -19.05 10.55
CA ILE A 306 1.96 -17.59 10.52
C ILE A 306 2.91 -17.06 9.45
N ASN A 307 2.36 -16.45 8.40
CA ASN A 307 3.13 -15.74 7.39
C ASN A 307 3.09 -14.25 7.69
N ALA A 308 4.25 -13.66 7.94
CA ALA A 308 4.39 -12.23 8.16
C ALA A 308 5.39 -11.65 7.18
N HIS A 309 5.00 -10.55 6.53
CA HIS A 309 5.77 -9.88 5.50
C HIS A 309 5.95 -8.41 5.86
N TYR A 310 7.22 -7.98 5.90
CA TYR A 310 7.62 -6.62 6.26
C TYR A 310 8.55 -6.03 5.21
N VAL A 311 8.31 -4.78 4.84
CA VAL A 311 9.09 -4.03 3.86
C VAL A 311 9.71 -2.83 4.54
N ASN A 312 11.02 -2.88 4.80
CA ASN A 312 11.75 -1.76 5.37
C ASN A 312 12.45 -0.94 4.28
N ARG A 313 11.84 0.15 3.88
CA ARG A 313 12.40 1.12 2.91
C ARG A 313 13.29 2.18 3.58
N SER A 314 13.47 2.12 4.89
CA SER A 314 14.28 3.09 5.64
C SER A 314 15.75 2.70 5.71
N SER A 315 16.61 3.65 6.10
CA SER A 315 18.03 3.40 6.36
C SER A 315 18.34 2.86 7.76
N GLN A 316 17.31 2.60 8.57
CA GLN A 316 17.43 2.11 9.94
C GLN A 316 16.80 0.72 10.07
N ILE A 317 17.21 -0.04 11.08
CA ILE A 317 16.51 -1.27 11.47
C ILE A 317 15.12 -0.87 12.00
N ILE A 318 14.07 -1.54 11.53
CA ILE A 318 12.75 -1.47 12.13
C ILE A 318 12.42 -2.77 12.86
N GLN A 319 11.47 -2.71 13.79
CA GLN A 319 10.98 -3.87 14.52
C GLN A 319 9.65 -4.33 13.94
N GLY A 320 9.59 -5.59 13.50
CA GLY A 320 8.32 -6.25 13.21
C GLY A 320 7.73 -6.88 14.45
N GLU A 321 6.42 -6.86 14.60
CA GLU A 321 5.66 -7.53 15.65
C GLU A 321 4.22 -7.65 15.21
N ILE A 322 3.58 -8.77 15.49
CA ILE A 322 2.19 -9.04 15.12
C ILE A 322 1.39 -9.59 16.29
N TYR A 323 0.12 -9.25 16.32
CA TYR A 323 -0.90 -9.87 17.15
C TYR A 323 -2.06 -10.34 16.26
N ALA A 324 -2.62 -11.51 16.56
CA ALA A 324 -3.89 -11.96 16.03
C ALA A 324 -4.73 -12.57 17.16
N ASN A 325 -5.90 -11.99 17.41
CA ASN A 325 -6.89 -12.50 18.34
C ASN A 325 -7.97 -13.26 17.57
N LEU A 326 -8.18 -14.51 17.92
CA LEU A 326 -9.26 -15.34 17.42
C LEU A 326 -10.30 -15.48 18.54
N HIS A 327 -11.35 -14.65 18.50
CA HIS A 327 -12.41 -14.67 19.49
C HIS A 327 -13.39 -15.80 19.21
N THR A 328 -13.71 -16.58 20.22
CA THR A 328 -14.52 -17.79 20.09
C THR A 328 -15.89 -17.67 20.75
N VAL A 329 -16.84 -18.40 20.17
CA VAL A 329 -18.18 -18.62 20.72
C VAL A 329 -18.43 -20.09 21.00
N ASP A 330 -19.49 -20.37 21.80
CA ASP A 330 -19.94 -21.74 22.03
C ASP A 330 -20.52 -22.32 20.73
N SER A 331 -20.27 -23.61 20.48
CA SER A 331 -20.77 -24.29 19.29
C SER A 331 -22.31 -24.27 19.14
N SER A 332 -23.05 -24.12 20.25
CA SER A 332 -24.49 -23.99 20.22
C SER A 332 -25.03 -22.67 19.64
N GLN A 333 -24.14 -21.69 19.45
CA GLN A 333 -24.41 -20.39 18.82
C GLN A 333 -24.12 -20.38 17.31
N VAL A 334 -23.61 -21.49 16.77
CA VAL A 334 -23.17 -21.59 15.37
C VAL A 334 -24.25 -22.27 14.55
N GLU A 335 -24.83 -21.57 13.60
CA GLU A 335 -25.83 -22.06 12.64
C GLU A 335 -25.13 -22.52 11.34
N HIS A 336 -24.09 -21.77 10.91
CA HIS A 336 -23.32 -22.03 9.69
C HIS A 336 -21.81 -22.00 9.99
N VAL A 337 -21.09 -22.96 9.42
CA VAL A 337 -19.64 -22.98 9.46
C VAL A 337 -19.11 -22.18 8.26
N ALA A 338 -18.26 -21.21 8.54
CA ALA A 338 -17.59 -20.44 7.50
C ALA A 338 -16.55 -21.29 6.77
N GLU A 339 -16.56 -21.18 5.46
CA GLU A 339 -15.56 -21.73 4.56
C GLU A 339 -14.68 -20.60 4.02
N ARG A 340 -13.48 -20.94 3.64
CA ARG A 340 -12.46 -20.00 3.16
C ARG A 340 -12.52 -19.86 1.65
N LEU A 341 -12.65 -18.64 1.15
CA LEU A 341 -12.57 -18.36 -0.27
C LEU A 341 -11.12 -18.01 -0.62
N PHE A 342 -10.53 -18.81 -1.50
CA PHE A 342 -9.17 -18.62 -2.01
C PHE A 342 -9.15 -18.92 -3.50
N MET A 343 -9.09 -17.87 -4.31
CA MET A 343 -9.07 -17.95 -5.77
C MET A 343 -7.77 -17.35 -6.29
N ASN A 344 -6.84 -18.19 -6.72
CA ASN A 344 -5.49 -17.80 -7.13
C ASN A 344 -5.25 -18.06 -8.63
N ASN A 345 -4.73 -17.07 -9.34
CA ASN A 345 -4.27 -17.22 -10.71
C ASN A 345 -2.74 -17.25 -10.73
N LEU A 346 -2.17 -18.42 -10.95
CA LEU A 346 -0.71 -18.60 -11.07
C LEU A 346 -0.19 -18.30 -12.49
N ASP A 347 -1.09 -18.17 -13.49
CA ASP A 347 -0.74 -17.94 -14.88
C ASP A 347 -0.49 -16.45 -15.12
N ILE A 348 0.57 -15.90 -14.52
CA ILE A 348 0.96 -14.50 -14.67
C ILE A 348 2.17 -14.42 -15.62
N ASN A 349 2.01 -13.64 -16.67
CA ASN A 349 3.08 -13.30 -17.60
C ASN A 349 2.84 -11.88 -18.13
N LEU A 350 3.61 -10.93 -17.63
CA LEU A 350 3.48 -9.51 -17.95
C LEU A 350 4.71 -9.09 -18.78
N PRO A 351 4.56 -8.91 -20.10
CA PRO A 351 5.67 -8.46 -20.93
C PRO A 351 6.21 -7.08 -20.54
N PRO A 352 7.50 -6.80 -20.78
CA PRO A 352 8.09 -5.52 -20.43
C PRO A 352 7.44 -4.35 -21.18
N GLN A 353 7.40 -3.17 -20.54
CA GLN A 353 6.90 -1.92 -21.10
C GLN A 353 5.46 -2.05 -21.65
N THR A 354 4.59 -2.81 -20.97
CA THR A 354 3.25 -3.14 -21.45
C THR A 354 2.25 -3.12 -20.30
N SER A 355 1.07 -2.56 -20.56
CA SER A 355 -0.10 -2.77 -19.71
C SER A 355 -0.82 -4.05 -20.14
N THR A 356 -1.07 -4.95 -19.19
CA THR A 356 -1.67 -6.27 -19.43
C THR A 356 -2.85 -6.48 -18.49
N THR A 357 -3.99 -6.88 -19.04
CA THR A 357 -5.14 -7.31 -18.23
C THR A 357 -5.25 -8.83 -18.26
N LEU A 358 -5.21 -9.45 -17.10
CA LEU A 358 -5.43 -10.88 -16.92
C LEU A 358 -6.85 -11.14 -16.46
N THR A 359 -7.39 -12.28 -16.83
CA THR A 359 -8.74 -12.69 -16.44
C THR A 359 -8.74 -14.17 -16.08
N LYS A 360 -9.40 -14.51 -14.96
CA LYS A 360 -9.59 -15.89 -14.52
C LYS A 360 -10.99 -16.06 -13.92
N THR A 361 -11.69 -17.12 -14.32
CA THR A 361 -13.01 -17.46 -13.77
C THR A 361 -12.91 -18.66 -12.85
N PHE A 362 -13.59 -18.57 -11.71
CA PHE A 362 -13.74 -19.65 -10.73
C PHE A 362 -15.23 -19.92 -10.55
N VAL A 363 -15.65 -21.15 -10.77
CA VAL A 363 -17.04 -21.60 -10.70
C VAL A 363 -17.28 -22.31 -9.38
N VAL A 364 -18.44 -22.06 -8.75
CA VAL A 364 -18.85 -22.76 -7.53
C VAL A 364 -19.61 -24.05 -7.84
N ASP A 365 -19.30 -25.11 -7.10
CA ASP A 365 -19.90 -26.44 -7.30
C ASP A 365 -21.20 -26.63 -6.51
N GLU A 366 -21.47 -25.74 -5.55
CA GLU A 366 -22.66 -25.74 -4.70
C GLU A 366 -23.16 -24.28 -4.55
N ARG A 367 -24.36 -24.11 -3.97
CA ARG A 367 -24.87 -22.80 -3.63
C ARG A 367 -24.11 -22.24 -2.43
N VAL A 368 -23.60 -21.01 -2.57
CA VAL A 368 -22.79 -20.34 -1.55
C VAL A 368 -23.34 -18.97 -1.20
N GLN A 369 -23.11 -18.57 0.06
CA GLN A 369 -23.35 -17.21 0.58
C GLN A 369 -22.01 -16.58 0.92
N ILE A 370 -21.51 -15.71 0.03
CA ILE A 370 -20.25 -15.01 0.23
C ILE A 370 -20.52 -13.75 1.05
N PHE A 371 -19.78 -13.56 2.13
CA PHE A 371 -19.96 -12.44 3.04
C PHE A 371 -18.71 -11.56 3.21
N GLN A 372 -17.54 -12.01 2.73
CA GLN A 372 -16.31 -11.22 2.72
C GLN A 372 -15.56 -11.42 1.41
N LEU A 373 -14.98 -10.34 0.88
CA LEU A 373 -14.07 -10.35 -0.26
C LEU A 373 -12.95 -9.33 -0.05
N PHE A 374 -11.72 -9.70 -0.40
CA PHE A 374 -10.59 -8.78 -0.57
C PHE A 374 -9.57 -9.36 -1.54
N SER A 375 -8.88 -8.50 -2.28
CA SER A 375 -7.88 -8.91 -3.26
C SER A 375 -6.47 -8.88 -2.68
N HIS A 376 -5.56 -9.57 -3.36
CA HIS A 376 -4.13 -9.43 -3.17
C HIS A 376 -3.43 -9.45 -4.54
N ALA A 377 -2.59 -8.47 -4.74
CA ALA A 377 -1.71 -8.30 -5.88
C ALA A 377 -0.45 -7.57 -5.41
N HIS A 378 0.48 -7.25 -6.32
CA HIS A 378 1.69 -6.52 -6.00
C HIS A 378 1.78 -5.18 -6.75
N GLU A 379 2.96 -4.53 -6.71
CA GLU A 379 3.15 -3.11 -7.03
C GLU A 379 2.82 -2.70 -8.49
N HIS A 380 2.75 -3.66 -9.41
CA HIS A 380 2.41 -3.37 -10.81
C HIS A 380 0.89 -3.38 -11.08
N MET A 381 0.07 -3.82 -10.12
CA MET A 381 -1.37 -3.82 -10.24
C MET A 381 -1.91 -2.37 -10.29
N THR A 382 -2.75 -2.08 -11.27
CA THR A 382 -3.39 -0.77 -11.44
C THR A 382 -4.87 -0.79 -11.09
N ASP A 383 -5.54 -1.92 -11.29
CA ASP A 383 -6.88 -2.19 -10.81
C ASP A 383 -7.14 -3.71 -10.72
N PHE A 384 -7.94 -4.09 -9.74
CA PHE A 384 -8.41 -5.46 -9.53
C PHE A 384 -9.93 -5.43 -9.44
N ARG A 385 -10.60 -6.17 -10.30
CA ARG A 385 -12.08 -6.22 -10.38
C ARG A 385 -12.57 -7.63 -10.27
N VAL A 386 -13.74 -7.81 -9.65
CA VAL A 386 -14.43 -9.10 -9.59
C VAL A 386 -15.84 -8.92 -10.08
N PHE A 387 -16.22 -9.77 -11.02
CA PHE A 387 -17.56 -9.80 -11.59
C PHE A 387 -18.23 -11.13 -11.31
N ILE A 388 -19.54 -11.14 -11.19
CA ILE A 388 -20.33 -12.38 -11.23
C ILE A 388 -20.18 -12.99 -12.62
N ASP A 389 -19.98 -14.30 -12.69
CA ASP A 389 -19.94 -15.07 -13.92
C ASP A 389 -21.13 -16.02 -13.97
N GLY A 390 -21.95 -15.84 -15.00
CA GLY A 390 -23.16 -16.64 -15.23
C GLY A 390 -24.40 -16.21 -14.43
N GLY A 391 -25.55 -16.73 -14.87
CA GLY A 391 -26.84 -16.42 -14.27
C GLY A 391 -27.41 -15.04 -14.63
N PRO A 392 -28.49 -14.61 -13.91
CA PRO A 392 -29.16 -13.35 -14.23
C PRO A 392 -28.33 -12.09 -13.90
N ARG A 393 -27.29 -12.22 -13.07
CA ARG A 393 -26.40 -11.14 -12.63
C ARG A 393 -25.03 -11.20 -13.34
N ASP A 394 -24.93 -11.94 -14.45
CA ASP A 394 -23.68 -12.05 -15.20
C ASP A 394 -23.10 -10.68 -15.58
N GLY A 395 -21.82 -10.48 -15.32
CA GLY A 395 -21.12 -9.22 -15.57
C GLY A 395 -21.32 -8.14 -14.51
N GLU A 396 -22.08 -8.40 -13.44
CA GLU A 396 -22.22 -7.46 -12.32
C GLU A 396 -20.90 -7.36 -11.55
N LEU A 397 -20.39 -6.13 -11.38
CA LEU A 397 -19.19 -5.83 -10.61
C LEU A 397 -19.50 -5.93 -9.12
N VAL A 398 -18.80 -6.79 -8.39
CA VAL A 398 -19.02 -7.04 -6.94
C VAL A 398 -17.83 -6.65 -6.07
N TYR A 399 -16.66 -6.42 -6.68
CA TYR A 399 -15.47 -5.97 -5.96
C TYR A 399 -14.56 -5.16 -6.88
N ILE A 400 -13.92 -4.13 -6.32
CA ILE A 400 -12.89 -3.36 -7.02
C ILE A 400 -11.83 -2.85 -6.03
N ALA A 401 -10.56 -2.93 -6.42
CA ALA A 401 -9.43 -2.33 -5.71
C ALA A 401 -8.52 -1.58 -6.69
N TYR A 402 -7.98 -0.47 -6.25
CA TYR A 402 -6.98 0.32 -6.97
C TYR A 402 -5.67 0.46 -6.18
N ASP A 403 -5.69 0.03 -4.92
CA ASP A 403 -4.52 0.01 -4.05
C ASP A 403 -4.14 -1.45 -3.81
N TRP A 404 -2.93 -1.82 -4.23
CA TRP A 404 -2.41 -3.17 -4.07
C TRP A 404 -1.91 -3.43 -2.64
N GLU A 405 -1.48 -2.38 -1.94
CA GLU A 405 -0.89 -2.51 -0.60
C GLU A 405 -1.97 -2.57 0.49
N HIS A 406 -3.07 -1.80 0.30
CA HIS A 406 -4.21 -1.77 1.22
C HIS A 406 -5.53 -1.95 0.46
N PRO A 407 -5.79 -3.13 -0.12
CA PRO A 407 -7.03 -3.39 -0.83
C PRO A 407 -8.22 -3.33 0.12
N PRO A 408 -9.41 -2.87 -0.34
CA PRO A 408 -10.61 -2.86 0.48
C PRO A 408 -10.97 -4.28 0.95
N ILE A 409 -11.30 -4.43 2.24
CA ILE A 409 -11.93 -5.63 2.78
C ILE A 409 -13.42 -5.37 2.80
N LEU A 410 -14.16 -5.98 1.87
CA LEU A 410 -15.61 -5.78 1.77
C LEU A 410 -16.34 -6.79 2.65
N GLU A 411 -17.15 -6.29 3.56
CA GLU A 411 -18.19 -7.05 4.26
C GLU A 411 -19.50 -6.90 3.49
N LEU A 412 -19.97 -7.99 2.90
CA LEU A 412 -21.12 -7.96 2.02
C LEU A 412 -22.44 -8.06 2.79
N ASN A 413 -23.21 -6.99 2.78
CA ASN A 413 -24.55 -6.96 3.35
C ASN A 413 -25.52 -6.22 2.38
N PRO A 414 -26.45 -6.94 1.70
CA PRO A 414 -26.70 -8.37 1.80
C PRO A 414 -25.55 -9.21 1.24
N MET A 415 -25.41 -10.46 1.71
CA MET A 415 -24.44 -11.42 1.23
C MET A 415 -24.61 -11.69 -0.26
N LEU A 416 -23.53 -12.03 -0.94
CA LEU A 416 -23.53 -12.40 -2.33
C LEU A 416 -23.86 -13.89 -2.48
N THR A 417 -25.06 -14.17 -2.97
CA THR A 417 -25.48 -15.54 -3.30
C THR A 417 -25.00 -15.91 -4.69
N LEU A 418 -24.30 -17.04 -4.82
CA LEU A 418 -24.04 -17.69 -6.10
C LEU A 418 -24.67 -19.09 -6.10
N GLU A 419 -25.39 -19.39 -7.17
CA GLU A 419 -25.96 -20.71 -7.40
C GLU A 419 -24.90 -21.64 -8.02
N LYS A 420 -25.07 -22.96 -7.84
CA LYS A 420 -24.22 -23.95 -8.49
C LYS A 420 -24.06 -23.68 -10.00
N GLY A 421 -22.82 -23.66 -10.46
CA GLY A 421 -22.45 -23.38 -11.85
C GLY A 421 -22.29 -21.90 -12.20
N GLN A 422 -22.63 -20.99 -11.26
CA GLN A 422 -22.19 -19.58 -11.34
C GLN A 422 -20.79 -19.46 -10.77
N GLY A 423 -20.20 -18.27 -10.89
CA GLY A 423 -18.83 -18.07 -10.39
C GLY A 423 -18.47 -16.61 -10.18
N LEU A 424 -17.19 -16.41 -9.92
CA LEU A 424 -16.54 -15.11 -9.89
C LEU A 424 -15.49 -15.05 -11.01
N ARG A 425 -15.55 -13.99 -11.80
CA ARG A 425 -14.56 -13.68 -12.82
C ARG A 425 -13.67 -12.55 -12.32
N LEU A 426 -12.45 -12.89 -11.98
CA LEU A 426 -11.41 -11.97 -11.60
C LEU A 426 -10.82 -11.33 -12.84
N GLN A 427 -10.58 -10.03 -12.78
CA GLN A 427 -9.90 -9.26 -13.82
C GLN A 427 -8.94 -8.28 -13.14
N ALA A 428 -7.65 -8.43 -13.38
CA ALA A 428 -6.64 -7.53 -12.86
C ALA A 428 -5.82 -6.93 -13.99
N THR A 429 -5.58 -5.63 -13.94
CA THR A 429 -4.75 -4.89 -14.89
C THR A 429 -3.45 -4.51 -14.22
N TYR A 430 -2.35 -4.77 -14.91
CA TYR A 430 -0.99 -4.52 -14.46
C TYR A 430 -0.28 -3.61 -15.45
N ASN A 431 0.58 -2.74 -14.93
CA ASN A 431 1.47 -1.92 -15.74
C ASN A 431 2.92 -2.31 -15.47
N ASN A 432 3.50 -3.12 -16.35
CA ASN A 432 4.91 -3.46 -16.27
C ASN A 432 5.74 -2.39 -17.01
N ASP A 433 6.28 -1.46 -16.25
CA ASP A 433 7.16 -0.38 -16.72
C ASP A 433 8.66 -0.77 -16.67
N THR A 434 8.96 -2.02 -16.32
CA THR A 434 10.33 -2.55 -16.28
C THR A 434 10.80 -3.03 -17.67
N ASN A 435 12.07 -3.38 -17.78
CA ASN A 435 12.65 -3.96 -18.99
C ASN A 435 12.63 -5.51 -19.00
N SER A 436 11.99 -6.12 -18.01
CA SER A 436 11.94 -7.58 -17.85
C SER A 436 10.51 -8.07 -17.80
N THR A 437 10.27 -9.32 -18.21
CA THR A 437 8.98 -9.96 -17.99
C THR A 437 8.78 -10.24 -16.51
N ILE A 438 7.61 -9.89 -15.97
CA ILE A 438 7.21 -10.18 -14.60
C ILE A 438 6.30 -11.41 -14.62
N ASN A 439 6.53 -12.31 -13.68
CA ASN A 439 5.78 -13.55 -13.52
C ASN A 439 5.22 -13.63 -12.09
N PHE A 440 4.49 -14.72 -11.81
CA PHE A 440 4.08 -15.04 -10.45
C PHE A 440 5.31 -15.19 -9.54
N GLY A 441 5.26 -14.55 -8.36
CA GLY A 441 6.30 -14.64 -7.35
C GLY A 441 5.94 -13.95 -6.04
N PHE A 442 6.83 -14.04 -5.05
CA PHE A 442 6.59 -13.58 -3.69
C PHE A 442 7.22 -12.23 -3.34
N LEU A 443 8.01 -11.64 -4.24
CA LEU A 443 8.51 -10.27 -4.05
C LEU A 443 7.42 -9.27 -4.40
N SER A 444 7.42 -8.11 -3.75
CA SER A 444 6.56 -7.00 -4.16
C SER A 444 6.78 -6.58 -5.61
N SER A 445 7.99 -6.81 -6.15
CA SER A 445 8.35 -6.60 -7.55
C SER A 445 8.02 -7.75 -8.51
N ASP A 446 7.60 -8.93 -7.99
CA ASP A 446 6.93 -9.97 -8.76
C ASP A 446 5.43 -9.65 -8.83
N GLU A 447 4.57 -10.59 -9.26
CA GLU A 447 3.14 -10.34 -9.25
C GLU A 447 2.30 -11.51 -8.73
N MET A 448 1.13 -11.15 -8.15
CA MET A 448 0.08 -12.07 -7.74
C MET A 448 -1.28 -11.61 -8.25
N MET A 449 -2.23 -12.55 -8.32
CA MET A 449 -3.63 -12.29 -8.65
C MET A 449 -4.51 -13.22 -7.80
N ILE A 450 -4.84 -12.78 -6.60
CA ILE A 450 -5.55 -13.59 -5.62
C ILE A 450 -6.79 -12.85 -5.14
N LEU A 451 -7.92 -13.57 -5.03
CA LEU A 451 -9.10 -13.13 -4.31
C LEU A 451 -9.26 -14.00 -3.07
N PHE A 452 -9.23 -13.35 -1.94
CA PHE A 452 -9.55 -13.92 -0.63
C PHE A 452 -10.97 -13.58 -0.21
N GLY A 453 -11.48 -14.31 0.75
CA GLY A 453 -12.75 -14.03 1.38
C GLY A 453 -13.26 -15.17 2.24
N ALA A 454 -14.55 -15.06 2.55
CA ALA A 454 -15.24 -16.08 3.32
C ALA A 454 -16.68 -16.25 2.85
N TYR A 455 -17.18 -17.48 2.93
CA TYR A 455 -18.53 -17.87 2.56
C TYR A 455 -19.02 -19.00 3.46
N TYR A 456 -20.28 -19.37 3.35
CA TYR A 456 -20.81 -20.63 3.88
C TYR A 456 -21.69 -21.30 2.83
N LEU A 457 -21.87 -22.61 2.96
CA LEU A 457 -22.78 -23.42 2.16
C LEU A 457 -24.21 -23.28 2.70
N ASP A 458 -25.20 -23.06 1.79
CA ASP A 458 -26.61 -22.81 2.14
C ASP A 458 -27.47 -24.08 1.89
#